data_358190835811d9a84b6092104b636c87
#
_entry.id   358190835811d9a84b6092104b636c87
#
_cell.length_a   1.000
_cell.length_b   1.000
_cell.length_c   1.000
_cell.angle_alpha   90.00
_cell.angle_beta   90.00
_cell.angle_gamma   90.00
#
_symmetry.space_group_name_H-M   'P 1'
#
loop_
_entity.id
_entity.type
_entity.pdbx_description
1 polymer ?
#
loop_
_entity_poly.entity_id
_entity_poly.type
_entity_poly.pdbx_seq_one_letter_code
_entity_poly.pdbx_strand_id
1 'polypeptide(L)'
;VTAGQHTVPNELVLSVPTAELYAAVGEWRGVRRDSPEIWRFLARKSVFRPRPELEENPAMKQLISYTLFVSDRRVFVMKRLGTQGESRLHGLLSIGVGGHMNPAKEITWPGRRRIADLKALVTINTQREIKEEVCFPGKPPISVLGFLNDDKNAVGRVHLGLVTVVHLPAPILAVRETDKMLGAWVEISKLGLLGKFESWSSLVLEGIS
;
A
#
# COMPACT_ATOMS: atom_id res chain seq x y z
N VAL A 1 -14.74 -19.56 -15.20
CA VAL A 1 -15.07 -18.21 -15.71
C VAL A 1 -14.52 -17.24 -14.70
N THR A 2 -13.36 -16.67 -15.00
CA THR A 2 -12.62 -15.72 -14.17
C THR A 2 -13.39 -14.39 -14.15
N ALA A 3 -13.87 -13.99 -12.97
CA ALA A 3 -14.49 -12.69 -12.75
C ALA A 3 -13.43 -11.60 -12.90
N GLY A 4 -13.66 -10.70 -13.86
CA GLY A 4 -12.71 -9.72 -14.33
C GLY A 4 -12.27 -8.74 -13.25
N GLN A 5 -10.96 -8.73 -13.00
CA GLN A 5 -10.28 -7.54 -12.56
C GLN A 5 -10.41 -6.52 -13.70
N HIS A 6 -10.91 -5.31 -13.42
CA HIS A 6 -10.78 -4.19 -14.33
C HIS A 6 -9.29 -3.76 -14.35
N THR A 7 -8.45 -4.58 -14.99
CA THR A 7 -7.12 -4.14 -15.37
C THR A 7 -7.31 -3.17 -16.53
N VAL A 8 -6.96 -1.92 -16.32
CA VAL A 8 -6.81 -0.98 -17.43
C VAL A 8 -5.77 -1.59 -18.38
N PRO A 9 -6.14 -1.94 -19.62
CA PRO A 9 -5.17 -2.44 -20.58
C PRO A 9 -4.02 -1.43 -20.68
N ASN A 10 -2.77 -1.85 -20.44
CA ASN A 10 -1.55 -1.03 -20.42
C ASN A 10 -1.29 -0.20 -19.15
N GLU A 11 -1.91 -0.49 -18.00
CA GLU A 11 -1.49 0.14 -16.75
C GLU A 11 -0.03 -0.19 -16.46
N LEU A 12 0.82 0.84 -16.38
CA LEU A 12 2.21 0.70 -15.97
C LEU A 12 2.31 0.88 -14.46
N VAL A 13 2.97 -0.07 -13.78
CA VAL A 13 3.19 -0.02 -12.34
C VAL A 13 4.68 -0.12 -12.01
N LEU A 14 5.09 0.57 -10.94
CA LEU A 14 6.47 0.54 -10.45
C LEU A 14 6.75 -0.81 -9.80
N SER A 15 7.84 -1.44 -10.19
CA SER A 15 8.23 -2.77 -9.70
C SER A 15 9.74 -2.91 -9.54
N VAL A 16 10.16 -3.91 -8.76
CA VAL A 16 11.58 -4.24 -8.51
C VAL A 16 11.82 -5.73 -8.63
N PRO A 17 13.03 -6.17 -9.05
CA PRO A 17 13.41 -7.57 -9.05
C PRO A 17 13.51 -8.11 -7.62
N THR A 18 12.76 -9.18 -7.32
CA THR A 18 12.66 -9.78 -5.97
C THR A 18 14.01 -10.32 -5.47
N ALA A 19 14.71 -11.09 -6.31
CA ALA A 19 16.00 -11.68 -5.94
C ALA A 19 17.06 -10.61 -5.65
N GLU A 20 17.11 -9.54 -6.46
CA GLU A 20 18.04 -8.44 -6.23
C GLU A 20 17.70 -7.64 -4.96
N LEU A 21 16.40 -7.48 -4.67
CA LEU A 21 15.95 -6.85 -3.43
C LEU A 21 16.47 -7.65 -2.22
N TYR A 22 16.25 -8.95 -2.20
CA TYR A 22 16.67 -9.79 -1.08
C TYR A 22 18.19 -9.93 -0.98
N ALA A 23 18.91 -9.97 -2.08
CA ALA A 23 20.36 -9.92 -2.07
C ALA A 23 20.91 -8.61 -1.47
N ALA A 24 20.23 -7.49 -1.69
CA ALA A 24 20.69 -6.19 -1.21
C ALA A 24 20.35 -5.92 0.27
N VAL A 25 19.18 -6.38 0.76
CA VAL A 25 18.68 -5.98 2.07
C VAL A 25 18.24 -7.16 2.96
N GLY A 26 18.41 -8.41 2.49
CA GLY A 26 17.93 -9.61 3.16
C GLY A 26 16.41 -9.82 3.01
N GLU A 27 15.99 -11.06 3.21
CA GLU A 27 14.57 -11.41 3.26
C GLU A 27 13.96 -10.94 4.59
N TRP A 28 12.67 -10.58 4.54
CA TRP A 28 11.92 -10.28 5.77
C TRP A 28 10.43 -10.55 5.57
N ARG A 29 9.74 -10.66 6.66
CA ARG A 29 8.27 -10.67 6.71
C ARG A 29 7.79 -9.65 7.72
N GLY A 30 6.68 -8.95 7.42
CA GLY A 30 6.15 -7.88 8.24
C GLY A 30 6.70 -6.51 7.85
N VAL A 31 6.62 -5.56 8.76
CA VAL A 31 7.07 -4.19 8.54
C VAL A 31 8.54 -4.04 8.93
N ARG A 32 9.37 -3.65 7.98
CA ARG A 32 10.72 -3.15 8.23
C ARG A 32 10.66 -1.63 8.25
N ARG A 33 11.09 -1.02 9.33
CA ARG A 33 11.10 0.46 9.49
C ARG A 33 11.80 1.15 8.34
N ASP A 34 11.51 2.43 8.16
CA ASP A 34 12.13 3.26 7.11
C ASP A 34 13.65 3.07 7.08
N SER A 35 14.16 2.65 5.92
CA SER A 35 15.56 2.24 5.73
C SER A 35 16.18 2.95 4.53
N PRO A 36 17.30 3.70 4.76
CA PRO A 36 18.04 4.31 3.67
C PRO A 36 18.56 3.30 2.63
N GLU A 37 18.80 2.05 3.03
CA GLU A 37 19.28 0.99 2.14
C GLU A 37 18.22 0.56 1.17
N ILE A 38 16.99 0.33 1.65
CA ILE A 38 15.85 -0.01 0.81
C ILE A 38 15.58 1.14 -0.17
N TRP A 39 15.55 2.40 0.29
CA TRP A 39 15.37 3.55 -0.59
C TRP A 39 16.43 3.64 -1.69
N ARG A 40 17.71 3.42 -1.34
CA ARG A 40 18.81 3.41 -2.34
C ARG A 40 18.65 2.29 -3.36
N PHE A 41 18.22 1.11 -2.91
CA PHE A 41 17.95 0.00 -3.80
C PHE A 41 16.79 0.32 -4.73
N LEU A 42 15.65 0.72 -4.20
CA LEU A 42 14.46 1.08 -4.96
C LEU A 42 14.74 2.18 -5.99
N ALA A 43 15.45 3.24 -5.59
CA ALA A 43 15.81 4.33 -6.49
C ALA A 43 16.69 3.89 -7.68
N ARG A 44 17.46 2.82 -7.53
CA ARG A 44 18.34 2.30 -8.59
C ARG A 44 17.68 1.23 -9.45
N LYS A 45 16.85 0.39 -8.85
CA LYS A 45 16.38 -0.86 -9.45
C LYS A 45 14.90 -0.85 -9.86
N SER A 46 14.10 0.11 -9.38
CA SER A 46 12.69 0.17 -9.79
C SER A 46 12.53 0.48 -11.27
N VAL A 47 11.59 -0.19 -11.90
CA VAL A 47 11.21 -0.01 -13.30
C VAL A 47 9.70 -0.01 -13.42
N PHE A 48 9.17 0.72 -14.40
CA PHE A 48 7.76 0.60 -14.79
C PHE A 48 7.57 -0.56 -15.75
N ARG A 49 6.60 -1.42 -15.47
CA ARG A 49 6.19 -2.54 -16.32
C ARG A 49 4.68 -2.62 -16.44
N PRO A 50 4.15 -3.21 -17.51
CA PRO A 50 2.73 -3.50 -17.62
C PRO A 50 2.26 -4.37 -16.45
N ARG A 51 1.22 -3.93 -15.77
CA ARG A 51 0.66 -4.63 -14.62
C ARG A 51 0.31 -6.09 -14.90
N PRO A 52 -0.32 -6.45 -16.04
CA PRO A 52 -0.65 -7.85 -16.34
C PRO A 52 0.55 -8.80 -16.38
N GLU A 53 1.77 -8.30 -16.68
CA GLU A 53 2.99 -9.11 -16.69
C GLU A 53 3.50 -9.46 -15.27
N LEU A 54 2.97 -8.78 -14.25
CA LEU A 54 3.45 -8.83 -12.88
C LEU A 54 2.52 -9.56 -11.92
N GLU A 55 1.22 -9.66 -12.22
CA GLU A 55 0.19 -10.19 -11.31
C GLU A 55 0.48 -11.61 -10.82
N GLU A 56 1.15 -12.43 -11.63
CA GLU A 56 1.51 -13.81 -11.30
C GLU A 56 3.02 -14.07 -11.36
N ASN A 57 3.84 -13.01 -11.38
CA ASN A 57 5.29 -13.11 -11.56
C ASN A 57 6.04 -12.81 -10.26
N PRO A 58 6.36 -13.81 -9.42
CA PRO A 58 7.06 -13.61 -8.15
C PRO A 58 8.53 -13.18 -8.30
N ALA A 59 9.09 -13.20 -9.51
CA ALA A 59 10.42 -12.64 -9.74
C ALA A 59 10.45 -11.11 -9.65
N MET A 60 9.27 -10.47 -9.63
CA MET A 60 9.11 -9.02 -9.51
C MET A 60 8.12 -8.67 -8.39
N LYS A 61 8.41 -7.63 -7.62
CA LYS A 61 7.46 -7.07 -6.66
C LYS A 61 6.97 -5.70 -7.13
N GLN A 62 5.65 -5.56 -7.23
CA GLN A 62 4.96 -4.30 -7.52
C GLN A 62 4.96 -3.43 -6.26
N LEU A 63 5.31 -2.15 -6.37
CA LEU A 63 5.26 -1.22 -5.25
C LEU A 63 3.83 -0.73 -5.04
N ILE A 64 3.35 -0.88 -3.81
CA ILE A 64 2.02 -0.47 -3.38
C ILE A 64 2.16 0.61 -2.30
N SER A 65 1.47 1.73 -2.43
CA SER A 65 1.25 2.60 -1.27
C SER A 65 0.24 1.95 -0.33
N TYR A 66 0.51 1.99 0.97
CA TYR A 66 -0.38 1.43 2.00
C TYR A 66 -0.46 2.43 3.16
N THR A 67 -1.52 3.23 3.20
CA THR A 67 -1.64 4.40 4.07
C THR A 67 -2.60 4.16 5.21
N LEU A 68 -2.11 4.31 6.43
CA LEU A 68 -2.89 4.26 7.66
C LEU A 68 -3.40 5.65 8.01
N PHE A 69 -4.60 5.72 8.55
CA PHE A 69 -5.15 6.94 9.15
C PHE A 69 -5.28 6.74 10.64
N VAL A 70 -4.68 7.66 11.40
CA VAL A 70 -4.65 7.62 12.86
C VAL A 70 -5.15 8.95 13.41
N SER A 71 -5.96 8.90 14.44
CA SER A 71 -6.39 10.07 15.22
C SER A 71 -6.38 9.72 16.68
N ASP A 72 -5.52 10.37 17.47
CA ASP A 72 -5.28 10.05 18.86
C ASP A 72 -4.97 8.53 19.03
N ARG A 73 -5.77 7.80 19.78
CA ARG A 73 -5.63 6.36 20.03
C ARG A 73 -6.53 5.50 19.12
N ARG A 74 -6.95 6.02 17.99
CA ARG A 74 -7.83 5.35 17.02
C ARG A 74 -7.15 5.19 15.69
N VAL A 75 -7.47 4.08 15.02
CA VAL A 75 -7.12 3.83 13.63
C VAL A 75 -8.40 3.66 12.81
N PHE A 76 -8.35 4.11 11.56
CA PHE A 76 -9.47 3.92 10.65
C PHE A 76 -9.45 2.50 10.10
N VAL A 77 -10.53 1.77 10.32
CA VAL A 77 -10.70 0.38 9.86
C VAL A 77 -11.74 0.36 8.76
N MET A 78 -11.45 -0.36 7.70
CA MET A 78 -12.34 -0.53 6.54
C MET A 78 -12.72 -1.99 6.39
N LYS A 79 -13.93 -2.22 5.83
CA LYS A 79 -14.43 -3.53 5.44
C LYS A 79 -14.91 -3.49 4.01
N ARG A 80 -14.36 -4.34 3.14
CA ARG A 80 -14.83 -4.49 1.76
C ARG A 80 -16.18 -5.18 1.74
N LEU A 81 -17.12 -4.59 1.02
CA LEU A 81 -18.42 -5.21 0.73
C LEU A 81 -18.26 -6.14 -0.48
N GLY A 82 -18.99 -7.27 -0.47
CA GLY A 82 -18.83 -8.35 -1.45
C GLY A 82 -19.29 -8.06 -2.89
N THR A 83 -19.51 -6.81 -3.26
CA THR A 83 -20.12 -6.43 -4.55
C THR A 83 -19.12 -6.26 -5.69
N GLN A 84 -17.86 -5.96 -5.42
CA GLN A 84 -16.81 -5.78 -6.44
C GLN A 84 -15.41 -5.96 -5.86
N GLY A 85 -14.42 -6.18 -6.72
CA GLY A 85 -13.01 -6.26 -6.36
C GLY A 85 -12.51 -7.69 -6.15
N GLU A 86 -11.36 -7.83 -5.51
CA GLU A 86 -10.74 -9.14 -5.29
C GLU A 86 -11.55 -9.98 -4.29
N SER A 87 -12.19 -11.04 -4.78
CA SER A 87 -13.06 -11.91 -3.97
C SER A 87 -12.37 -12.51 -2.73
N ARG A 88 -11.04 -12.67 -2.77
CA ARG A 88 -10.23 -13.17 -1.67
C ARG A 88 -10.18 -12.23 -0.46
N LEU A 89 -10.52 -10.96 -0.61
CA LEU A 89 -10.54 -9.95 0.44
C LEU A 89 -11.94 -9.64 0.96
N HIS A 90 -12.98 -10.31 0.43
CA HIS A 90 -14.36 -10.06 0.86
C HIS A 90 -14.55 -10.42 2.34
N GLY A 91 -15.13 -9.49 3.08
CA GLY A 91 -15.41 -9.66 4.50
C GLY A 91 -14.21 -9.50 5.43
N LEU A 92 -12.98 -9.37 4.90
CA LEU A 92 -11.81 -9.05 5.70
C LEU A 92 -11.76 -7.57 6.04
N LEU A 93 -11.15 -7.27 7.19
CA LEU A 93 -10.89 -5.92 7.64
C LEU A 93 -9.53 -5.44 7.12
N SER A 94 -9.46 -4.17 6.75
CA SER A 94 -8.22 -3.49 6.37
C SER A 94 -8.04 -2.22 7.19
N ILE A 95 -6.80 -1.88 7.53
CA ILE A 95 -6.43 -0.60 8.14
C ILE A 95 -5.68 0.32 7.16
N GLY A 96 -5.44 -0.13 5.95
CA GLY A 96 -4.68 0.61 4.94
C GLY A 96 -5.49 0.93 3.70
N VAL A 97 -5.34 2.17 3.24
CA VAL A 97 -5.77 2.67 1.93
C VAL A 97 -4.57 2.65 1.00
N GLY A 98 -4.73 2.20 -0.22
CA GLY A 98 -3.62 2.27 -1.15
C GLY A 98 -3.81 1.49 -2.43
N GLY A 99 -2.83 1.65 -3.31
CA GLY A 99 -2.81 1.03 -4.62
C GLY A 99 -1.45 1.12 -5.30
N HIS A 100 -1.43 0.79 -6.57
CA HIS A 100 -0.21 0.71 -7.35
C HIS A 100 0.43 2.07 -7.58
N MET A 101 1.77 2.09 -7.63
CA MET A 101 2.51 3.29 -7.99
C MET A 101 2.65 3.37 -9.51
N ASN A 102 1.99 4.35 -10.11
CA ASN A 102 1.98 4.61 -11.54
C ASN A 102 2.97 5.72 -11.92
N PRO A 103 3.34 5.85 -13.21
CA PRO A 103 4.10 7.01 -13.70
C PRO A 103 3.37 8.31 -13.38
N ALA A 104 4.09 9.31 -12.89
CA ALA A 104 3.57 10.64 -12.66
C ALA A 104 4.14 11.60 -13.71
N LYS A 105 3.29 12.45 -14.31
CA LYS A 105 3.69 13.40 -15.35
C LYS A 105 4.69 14.44 -14.85
N GLU A 106 4.64 14.73 -13.55
CA GLU A 106 5.50 15.69 -12.86
C GLU A 106 6.93 15.17 -12.64
N ILE A 107 7.12 13.86 -12.80
CA ILE A 107 8.41 13.21 -12.57
C ILE A 107 8.78 12.41 -13.82
N THR A 108 9.80 12.87 -14.51
CA THR A 108 10.44 12.07 -15.56
C THR A 108 11.31 11.00 -14.90
N TRP A 109 11.09 9.73 -15.26
CA TRP A 109 11.82 8.56 -14.75
C TRP A 109 12.81 7.96 -15.76
N PRO A 110 13.51 8.72 -16.59
CA PRO A 110 14.61 8.22 -17.43
C PRO A 110 15.96 8.62 -16.87
N GLY A 111 16.96 7.80 -17.05
CA GLY A 111 18.35 8.13 -16.74
C GLY A 111 18.76 7.93 -15.28
N ARG A 112 19.42 8.91 -14.69
CA ARG A 112 19.92 8.84 -13.29
C ARG A 112 18.79 9.01 -12.29
N ARG A 113 18.31 7.90 -11.74
CA ARG A 113 17.24 7.85 -10.73
C ARG A 113 17.79 8.24 -9.38
N ARG A 114 17.18 9.23 -8.73
CA ARG A 114 17.55 9.72 -7.40
C ARG A 114 16.52 9.30 -6.36
N ILE A 115 16.95 9.17 -5.11
CA ILE A 115 16.05 8.87 -3.99
C ILE A 115 14.99 9.97 -3.85
N ALA A 116 15.35 11.22 -4.07
CA ALA A 116 14.40 12.34 -4.02
C ALA A 116 13.27 12.19 -5.06
N ASP A 117 13.60 11.76 -6.28
CA ASP A 117 12.61 11.55 -7.34
C ASP A 117 11.67 10.38 -7.00
N LEU A 118 12.20 9.30 -6.40
CA LEU A 118 11.38 8.20 -5.92
C LEU A 118 10.46 8.63 -4.78
N LYS A 119 10.96 9.37 -3.80
CA LYS A 119 10.13 9.88 -2.69
C LYS A 119 9.03 10.81 -3.18
N ALA A 120 9.31 11.66 -4.16
CA ALA A 120 8.31 12.51 -4.79
C ALA A 120 7.25 11.68 -5.54
N LEU A 121 7.67 10.66 -6.31
CA LEU A 121 6.76 9.73 -6.99
C LEU A 121 5.85 9.00 -6.00
N VAL A 122 6.42 8.49 -4.91
CA VAL A 122 5.67 7.87 -3.82
C VAL A 122 4.63 8.84 -3.25
N THR A 123 5.03 10.06 -2.94
CA THR A 123 4.12 11.07 -2.38
C THR A 123 2.96 11.37 -3.32
N ILE A 124 3.22 11.56 -4.61
CA ILE A 124 2.18 11.82 -5.62
C ILE A 124 1.19 10.65 -5.69
N ASN A 125 1.70 9.42 -5.81
CA ASN A 125 0.83 8.24 -5.89
C ASN A 125 0.03 8.02 -4.60
N THR A 126 0.66 8.15 -3.43
CA THR A 126 -0.03 8.04 -2.14
C THR A 126 -1.14 9.07 -2.01
N GLN A 127 -0.91 10.33 -2.41
CA GLN A 127 -1.93 11.38 -2.40
C GLN A 127 -3.06 11.09 -3.39
N ARG A 128 -2.76 10.50 -4.54
CA ARG A 128 -3.78 10.10 -5.52
C ARG A 128 -4.69 9.02 -4.93
N GLU A 129 -4.14 7.93 -4.40
CA GLU A 129 -4.92 6.84 -3.79
C GLU A 129 -5.77 7.33 -2.62
N ILE A 130 -5.18 8.14 -1.73
CA ILE A 130 -5.92 8.76 -0.62
C ILE A 130 -7.13 9.55 -1.15
N LYS A 131 -6.91 10.38 -2.19
CA LYS A 131 -7.96 11.22 -2.77
C LYS A 131 -9.05 10.40 -3.47
N GLU A 132 -8.70 9.25 -4.04
CA GLU A 132 -9.63 8.36 -4.72
C GLU A 132 -10.52 7.61 -3.72
N GLU A 133 -9.97 7.09 -2.62
CA GLU A 133 -10.69 6.21 -1.70
C GLU A 133 -11.35 6.91 -0.51
N VAL A 134 -10.75 8.01 0.00
CA VAL A 134 -11.26 8.67 1.22
C VAL A 134 -11.32 10.18 1.10
N CYS A 135 -12.06 10.81 2.04
CA CYS A 135 -12.06 12.25 2.20
C CYS A 135 -11.99 12.65 3.68
N PHE A 136 -11.25 13.72 3.96
CA PHE A 136 -11.08 14.33 5.28
C PHE A 136 -10.68 15.79 5.13
N PRO A 137 -10.88 16.63 6.16
CA PRO A 137 -10.52 18.05 6.09
C PRO A 137 -9.01 18.27 6.18
N GLY A 138 -8.53 19.31 5.51
CA GLY A 138 -7.13 19.74 5.58
C GLY A 138 -6.19 18.97 4.65
N LYS A 139 -4.89 19.16 4.89
CA LYS A 139 -3.78 18.50 4.16
C LYS A 139 -2.69 18.08 5.16
N PRO A 140 -2.97 17.13 6.04
CA PRO A 140 -1.98 16.65 7.00
C PRO A 140 -0.77 16.03 6.28
N PRO A 141 0.42 16.08 6.89
CA PRO A 141 1.60 15.46 6.33
C PRO A 141 1.45 13.94 6.27
N ILE A 142 2.04 13.35 5.23
CA ILE A 142 2.17 11.90 5.08
C ILE A 142 3.58 11.52 5.56
N SER A 143 3.66 10.64 6.54
CA SER A 143 4.93 10.14 7.08
C SER A 143 5.16 8.68 6.66
N VAL A 144 6.38 8.34 6.29
CA VAL A 144 6.74 6.94 5.98
C VAL A 144 7.04 6.20 7.27
N LEU A 145 6.41 5.05 7.47
CA LEU A 145 6.71 4.12 8.57
C LEU A 145 7.73 3.07 8.17
N GLY A 146 7.63 2.55 6.95
CA GLY A 146 8.55 1.51 6.50
C GLY A 146 8.04 0.72 5.29
N PHE A 147 8.60 -0.47 5.12
CA PHE A 147 8.34 -1.36 3.99
C PHE A 147 7.74 -2.68 4.49
N LEU A 148 6.62 -3.06 3.90
CA LEU A 148 5.86 -4.26 4.25
C LEU A 148 6.08 -5.35 3.21
N ASN A 149 6.52 -6.51 3.66
CA ASN A 149 6.68 -7.69 2.82
C ASN A 149 5.97 -8.92 3.43
N ASP A 150 5.32 -9.73 2.59
CA ASP A 150 4.65 -10.96 3.01
C ASP A 150 4.62 -12.01 1.89
N ASP A 151 5.61 -12.87 1.83
CA ASP A 151 5.72 -13.91 0.79
C ASP A 151 4.88 -15.16 1.08
N LYS A 152 4.11 -15.19 2.17
CA LYS A 152 3.32 -16.36 2.56
C LYS A 152 2.05 -16.58 1.74
N ASN A 153 1.64 -15.57 0.96
CA ASN A 153 0.45 -15.67 0.12
C ASN A 153 0.73 -15.17 -1.31
N ALA A 154 -0.15 -15.52 -2.24
CA ALA A 154 0.03 -15.19 -3.66
C ALA A 154 0.10 -13.68 -3.92
N VAL A 155 -0.71 -12.88 -3.22
CA VAL A 155 -0.71 -11.42 -3.36
C VAL A 155 0.61 -10.84 -2.85
N GLY A 156 1.04 -11.20 -1.65
CA GLY A 156 2.26 -10.67 -1.05
C GLY A 156 3.54 -11.06 -1.81
N ARG A 157 3.56 -12.23 -2.49
CA ARG A 157 4.73 -12.62 -3.30
C ARG A 157 5.03 -11.68 -4.44
N VAL A 158 4.01 -11.01 -4.98
CA VAL A 158 4.16 -10.09 -6.12
C VAL A 158 4.05 -8.61 -5.72
N HIS A 159 3.93 -8.31 -4.41
CA HIS A 159 3.80 -6.94 -3.93
C HIS A 159 4.82 -6.60 -2.84
N LEU A 160 5.22 -5.34 -2.81
CA LEU A 160 6.02 -4.71 -1.76
C LEU A 160 5.27 -3.44 -1.30
N GLY A 161 4.81 -3.44 -0.05
CA GLY A 161 4.10 -2.30 0.53
C GLY A 161 5.05 -1.20 1.01
N LEU A 162 4.75 0.04 0.68
CA LEU A 162 5.28 1.21 1.36
C LEU A 162 4.23 1.69 2.36
N VAL A 163 4.49 1.46 3.64
CA VAL A 163 3.58 1.83 4.72
C VAL A 163 3.77 3.29 5.07
N THR A 164 2.70 4.05 4.96
CA THR A 164 2.65 5.46 5.35
C THR A 164 1.57 5.70 6.39
N VAL A 165 1.67 6.79 7.13
CA VAL A 165 0.67 7.20 8.11
C VAL A 165 0.30 8.66 7.92
N VAL A 166 -0.99 8.93 8.11
CA VAL A 166 -1.57 10.26 8.18
C VAL A 166 -2.19 10.43 9.56
N HIS A 167 -1.67 11.38 10.33
CA HIS A 167 -2.25 11.75 11.62
C HIS A 167 -3.30 12.84 11.43
N LEU A 168 -4.55 12.54 11.74
CA LEU A 168 -5.65 13.50 11.70
C LEU A 168 -5.86 14.12 13.09
N PRO A 169 -6.10 15.44 13.17
CA PRO A 169 -6.33 16.12 14.44
C PRO A 169 -7.66 15.71 15.10
N ALA A 170 -8.58 15.16 14.31
CA ALA A 170 -9.86 14.64 14.77
C ALA A 170 -10.24 13.40 13.96
N PRO A 171 -11.04 12.47 14.48
CA PRO A 171 -11.46 11.25 13.80
C PRO A 171 -12.54 11.55 12.74
N ILE A 172 -12.24 12.43 11.80
CA ILE A 172 -13.13 12.86 10.73
C ILE A 172 -12.55 12.37 9.41
N LEU A 173 -13.03 11.22 8.94
CA LEU A 173 -12.70 10.62 7.66
C LEU A 173 -13.88 9.82 7.16
N ALA A 174 -14.19 9.92 5.88
CA ALA A 174 -15.24 9.15 5.22
C ALA A 174 -14.68 8.43 3.99
N VAL A 175 -15.18 7.22 3.75
CA VAL A 175 -14.92 6.46 2.52
C VAL A 175 -15.71 7.10 1.38
N ARG A 176 -15.14 7.19 0.18
CA ARG A 176 -15.83 7.74 -1.00
C ARG A 176 -16.73 6.72 -1.68
N GLU A 177 -16.28 5.50 -1.81
CA GLU A 177 -17.01 4.41 -2.47
C GLU A 177 -17.82 3.59 -1.44
N THR A 178 -18.88 4.21 -0.90
CA THR A 178 -19.71 3.64 0.18
C THR A 178 -20.52 2.41 -0.24
N ASP A 179 -20.66 2.17 -1.53
CA ASP A 179 -21.26 0.95 -2.12
C ASP A 179 -20.27 -0.23 -2.13
N LYS A 180 -18.98 0.03 -2.00
CA LYS A 180 -17.91 -0.98 -2.01
C LYS A 180 -17.26 -1.20 -0.67
N MET A 181 -17.21 -0.17 0.19
CA MET A 181 -16.51 -0.21 1.46
C MET A 181 -17.26 0.49 2.58
N LEU A 182 -17.18 -0.06 3.78
CA LEU A 182 -17.57 0.60 5.02
C LEU A 182 -16.30 0.96 5.80
N GLY A 183 -16.31 2.11 6.48
CA GLY A 183 -15.20 2.56 7.30
C GLY A 183 -15.65 3.05 8.66
N ALA A 184 -14.85 2.79 9.69
CA ALA A 184 -15.09 3.25 11.04
C ALA A 184 -13.79 3.53 11.79
N TRP A 185 -13.82 4.49 12.70
CA TRP A 185 -12.75 4.72 13.67
C TRP A 185 -12.84 3.73 14.83
N VAL A 186 -11.77 3.01 15.09
CA VAL A 186 -11.70 2.01 16.15
C VAL A 186 -10.53 2.31 17.07
N GLU A 187 -10.73 2.22 18.38
CA GLU A 187 -9.64 2.30 19.35
C GLU A 187 -8.65 1.16 19.14
N ILE A 188 -7.36 1.47 19.12
CA ILE A 188 -6.29 0.48 18.89
C ILE A 188 -6.40 -0.68 19.87
N SER A 189 -6.74 -0.41 21.13
CA SER A 189 -6.94 -1.44 22.17
C SER A 189 -8.10 -2.41 21.89
N LYS A 190 -9.03 -2.06 21.00
CA LYS A 190 -10.20 -2.87 20.66
C LYS A 190 -10.05 -3.63 19.34
N LEU A 191 -8.96 -3.46 18.60
CA LEU A 191 -8.76 -4.11 17.30
C LEU A 191 -8.80 -5.63 17.39
N GLY A 192 -8.27 -6.22 18.45
CA GLY A 192 -8.31 -7.66 18.71
C GLY A 192 -9.71 -8.24 18.93
N LEU A 193 -10.72 -7.40 19.17
CA LEU A 193 -12.12 -7.80 19.34
C LEU A 193 -12.89 -7.80 18.01
N LEU A 194 -12.30 -7.29 16.96
CA LEU A 194 -12.90 -7.24 15.64
C LEU A 194 -12.74 -8.58 14.92
N GLY A 195 -13.32 -8.67 13.73
CA GLY A 195 -13.19 -9.83 12.85
C GLY A 195 -11.76 -10.00 12.28
N LYS A 196 -11.64 -10.87 11.29
CA LYS A 196 -10.36 -11.19 10.68
C LYS A 196 -9.85 -10.05 9.79
N PHE A 197 -8.61 -9.65 10.01
CA PHE A 197 -7.89 -8.71 9.15
C PHE A 197 -7.22 -9.43 7.97
N GLU A 198 -7.03 -8.71 6.88
CA GLU A 198 -6.13 -9.13 5.80
C GLU A 198 -4.69 -9.24 6.31
N SER A 199 -3.84 -9.99 5.58
CA SER A 199 -2.49 -10.30 6.07
C SER A 199 -1.62 -9.06 6.28
N TRP A 200 -1.70 -8.08 5.40
CA TRP A 200 -0.93 -6.84 5.53
C TRP A 200 -1.34 -6.02 6.74
N SER A 201 -2.64 -5.87 6.97
CA SER A 201 -3.15 -5.21 8.17
C SER A 201 -2.67 -5.91 9.44
N SER A 202 -2.75 -7.25 9.49
CA SER A 202 -2.27 -8.03 10.63
C SER A 202 -0.79 -7.80 10.90
N LEU A 203 0.05 -7.84 9.86
CA LEU A 203 1.50 -7.62 9.97
C LEU A 203 1.87 -6.19 10.40
N VAL A 204 1.10 -5.20 9.94
CA VAL A 204 1.28 -3.81 10.40
C VAL A 204 0.93 -3.68 11.87
N LEU A 205 -0.18 -4.26 12.31
CA LEU A 205 -0.61 -4.24 13.72
C LEU A 205 0.41 -4.93 14.64
N GLU A 206 0.98 -6.07 14.21
CA GLU A 206 2.08 -6.76 14.92
C GLU A 206 3.34 -5.88 15.04
N GLY A 207 3.64 -5.07 14.02
CA GLY A 207 4.84 -4.24 13.97
C GLY A 207 4.76 -2.90 14.72
N ILE A 208 3.54 -2.46 15.09
CA ILE A 208 3.32 -1.20 15.82
C ILE A 208 2.84 -1.41 17.27
N SER A 209 2.62 -2.68 17.66
CA SER A 209 2.35 -3.09 19.05
C SER A 209 3.67 -3.21 19.80
#